data_1183412890b320cbce920e74be75b5aa
#
_entry.id   1183412890b320cbce920e74be75b5aa
#
_cell.length_a   1.000
_cell.length_b   1.000
_cell.length_c   1.000
_cell.angle_alpha   90.00
_cell.angle_beta   90.00
_cell.angle_gamma   90.00
#
_symmetry.space_group_name_H-M   'P 1'
#
loop_
_entity.id
_entity.type
_entity.pdbx_description
1 polymer ?
#
loop_
_entity_poly.entity_id
_entity_poly.type
_entity_poly.pdbx_seq_one_letter_code
_entity_poly.pdbx_strand_id
1 'polypeptide(L)'
;MPNAELLTPVEVDFLWESAGLGELPYPLRIRSHGATEDERSMLRRSTLEGLAARGLADGRGRPEPHIEDYFGVLAQPELSLDAVQLIAPDAQPLLAIAGALGGQGLLAVQDTRGLHLQPCPADGLASAIVSLLPGAPRGSEKSITVPKEQLTGGPGQRHGNGGERSSADEDRKALARLLAQPRLRGGQIGANARSRMGGRTRTPVLAWFDTESGRYLTQATPGRDGRDWVTIAPADAATLRHRLGEMLAGASTTSSV
;
A
#
# COMPACT_ATOMS: atom_id res chain seq x y z
N MET A 1 -25.08 4.86 6.32
CA MET A 1 -23.67 4.47 6.12
C MET A 1 -23.19 5.31 4.95
N PRO A 2 -22.03 5.99 5.04
CA PRO A 2 -21.46 6.68 3.89
C PRO A 2 -21.23 5.65 2.77
N ASN A 3 -21.56 6.03 1.54
CA ASN A 3 -21.55 5.11 0.40
C ASN A 3 -20.13 4.95 -0.17
N ALA A 4 -19.86 3.76 -0.71
CA ALA A 4 -18.68 3.57 -1.54
C ALA A 4 -18.92 4.29 -2.90
N GLU A 5 -17.91 5.06 -3.35
CA GLU A 5 -17.98 5.84 -4.59
C GLU A 5 -16.93 5.35 -5.59
N LEU A 6 -17.27 5.43 -6.87
CA LEU A 6 -16.34 5.19 -7.96
C LEU A 6 -16.23 6.45 -8.82
N LEU A 7 -15.02 6.96 -8.94
CA LEU A 7 -14.64 8.04 -9.82
C LEU A 7 -13.80 7.50 -10.98
N THR A 8 -14.21 7.75 -12.20
CA THR A 8 -13.40 7.45 -13.39
C THR A 8 -12.12 8.29 -13.41
N PRO A 9 -11.07 7.93 -14.18
CA PRO A 9 -9.83 8.71 -14.21
C PRO A 9 -10.03 10.19 -14.55
N VAL A 10 -10.94 10.51 -15.47
CA VAL A 10 -11.25 11.90 -15.84
C VAL A 10 -12.01 12.64 -14.73
N GLU A 11 -12.88 11.95 -14.00
CA GLU A 11 -13.59 12.53 -12.85
C GLU A 11 -12.64 12.81 -11.69
N VAL A 12 -11.67 11.90 -11.42
CA VAL A 12 -10.63 12.14 -10.40
C VAL A 12 -9.80 13.36 -10.77
N ASP A 13 -9.35 13.49 -12.04
CA ASP A 13 -8.53 14.63 -12.50
C ASP A 13 -9.23 15.98 -12.19
N PHE A 14 -10.46 16.14 -12.66
CA PHE A 14 -11.14 17.43 -12.52
C PHE A 14 -11.71 17.69 -11.11
N LEU A 15 -12.19 16.68 -10.43
CA LEU A 15 -12.75 16.86 -9.09
C LEU A 15 -11.65 17.10 -8.04
N TRP A 16 -10.51 16.41 -8.16
CA TRP A 16 -9.35 16.63 -7.32
C TRP A 16 -8.74 18.02 -7.53
N GLU A 17 -8.63 18.45 -8.80
CA GLU A 17 -8.20 19.81 -9.14
C GLU A 17 -9.13 20.87 -8.56
N SER A 18 -10.47 20.66 -8.67
CA SER A 18 -11.46 21.60 -8.14
C SER A 18 -11.45 21.71 -6.62
N ALA A 19 -11.00 20.66 -5.93
CA ALA A 19 -10.77 20.66 -4.49
C ALA A 19 -9.48 21.42 -4.07
N GLY A 20 -8.59 21.77 -5.01
CA GLY A 20 -7.37 22.53 -4.72
C GLY A 20 -6.31 21.75 -3.95
N LEU A 21 -6.27 20.43 -4.05
CA LEU A 21 -5.48 19.55 -3.17
C LEU A 21 -4.07 19.19 -3.69
N GLY A 22 -3.58 19.77 -4.77
CA GLY A 22 -2.24 19.48 -5.30
C GLY A 22 -2.12 18.05 -5.84
N GLU A 23 -0.94 17.41 -5.65
CA GLU A 23 -0.70 16.06 -6.15
C GLU A 23 -1.43 14.99 -5.33
N LEU A 24 -1.88 13.92 -6.01
CA LEU A 24 -2.39 12.73 -5.32
C LEU A 24 -1.30 12.06 -4.49
N PRO A 25 -1.65 11.53 -3.30
CA PRO A 25 -0.69 10.82 -2.48
C PRO A 25 -0.25 9.51 -3.15
N TYR A 26 1.05 9.18 -3.01
CA TYR A 26 1.59 7.89 -3.43
C TYR A 26 0.81 6.73 -2.77
N PRO A 27 0.47 5.64 -3.49
CA PRO A 27 0.87 5.31 -4.86
C PRO A 27 -0.13 5.73 -5.94
N LEU A 28 -1.22 6.43 -5.59
CA LEU A 28 -2.26 6.83 -6.52
C LEU A 28 -1.71 7.77 -7.60
N ARG A 29 -2.28 7.71 -8.79
CA ARG A 29 -1.82 8.48 -9.95
C ARG A 29 -2.99 9.04 -10.73
N ILE A 30 -2.92 10.33 -11.06
CA ILE A 30 -3.82 10.97 -12.02
C ILE A 30 -3.02 11.30 -13.28
N ARG A 31 -3.65 11.09 -14.44
CA ARG A 31 -3.21 11.67 -15.70
C ARG A 31 -4.06 12.91 -15.97
N SER A 32 -3.44 13.98 -16.43
CA SER A 32 -4.17 15.15 -16.91
C SER A 32 -4.90 14.80 -18.22
N HIS A 33 -6.15 15.18 -18.33
CA HIS A 33 -7.00 14.95 -19.49
C HIS A 33 -7.21 16.24 -20.29
N GLY A 34 -7.27 16.12 -21.63
CA GLY A 34 -7.31 17.24 -22.57
C GLY A 34 -5.91 17.58 -23.11
N ALA A 35 -5.75 17.47 -24.45
CA ALA A 35 -4.47 17.78 -25.12
C ALA A 35 -4.30 19.28 -25.34
N THR A 36 -5.39 20.05 -25.35
CA THR A 36 -5.42 21.52 -25.49
C THR A 36 -6.23 22.14 -24.37
N GLU A 37 -6.08 23.44 -24.12
CA GLU A 37 -6.87 24.15 -23.10
C GLU A 37 -8.37 24.13 -23.41
N ASP A 38 -8.73 24.25 -24.67
CA ASP A 38 -10.13 24.20 -25.10
C ASP A 38 -10.73 22.81 -24.86
N GLU A 39 -10.01 21.76 -25.25
CA GLU A 39 -10.43 20.37 -24.97
C GLU A 39 -10.56 20.11 -23.48
N ARG A 40 -9.56 20.53 -22.68
CA ARG A 40 -9.60 20.39 -21.23
C ARG A 40 -10.79 21.12 -20.62
N SER A 41 -11.09 22.34 -21.09
CA SER A 41 -12.21 23.14 -20.62
C SER A 41 -13.56 22.48 -20.94
N MET A 42 -13.72 21.90 -22.14
CA MET A 42 -14.92 21.16 -22.53
C MET A 42 -15.09 19.88 -21.69
N LEU A 43 -14.02 19.08 -21.56
CA LEU A 43 -14.03 17.87 -20.75
C LEU A 43 -14.36 18.17 -19.29
N ARG A 44 -13.74 19.21 -18.71
CA ARG A 44 -13.99 19.65 -17.33
C ARG A 44 -15.47 19.97 -17.14
N ARG A 45 -16.07 20.78 -18.02
CA ARG A 45 -17.48 21.16 -17.90
C ARG A 45 -18.39 19.94 -17.93
N SER A 46 -18.27 19.09 -18.96
CA SER A 46 -19.13 17.91 -19.10
C SER A 46 -18.92 16.91 -17.94
N THR A 47 -17.70 16.77 -17.46
CA THR A 47 -17.39 15.87 -16.33
C THR A 47 -18.01 16.38 -15.02
N LEU A 48 -17.86 17.67 -14.73
CA LEU A 48 -18.42 18.24 -13.50
C LEU A 48 -19.96 18.30 -13.54
N GLU A 49 -20.58 18.53 -14.71
CA GLU A 49 -22.03 18.39 -14.89
C GLU A 49 -22.50 16.95 -14.61
N GLY A 50 -21.78 15.94 -15.12
CA GLY A 50 -22.06 14.54 -14.84
C GLY A 50 -21.90 14.17 -13.36
N LEU A 51 -20.88 14.69 -12.70
CA LEU A 51 -20.66 14.51 -11.25
C LEU A 51 -21.77 15.18 -10.42
N ALA A 52 -22.20 16.38 -10.80
CA ALA A 52 -23.30 17.08 -10.13
C ALA A 52 -24.63 16.30 -10.27
N ALA A 53 -24.90 15.71 -11.44
CA ALA A 53 -26.07 14.87 -11.63
C ALA A 53 -26.07 13.59 -10.76
N ARG A 54 -24.86 13.12 -10.34
CA ARG A 54 -24.68 11.99 -9.40
C ARG A 54 -24.62 12.42 -7.93
N GLY A 55 -24.68 13.72 -7.62
CA GLY A 55 -24.54 14.22 -6.26
C GLY A 55 -23.11 14.09 -5.69
N LEU A 56 -22.09 14.14 -6.56
CA LEU A 56 -20.65 14.07 -6.18
C LEU A 56 -19.97 15.44 -6.28
N ALA A 57 -20.60 16.41 -6.98
CA ALA A 57 -20.17 17.79 -7.05
C ALA A 57 -21.36 18.75 -6.93
N ASP A 58 -21.11 19.96 -6.45
CA ASP A 58 -22.10 21.03 -6.43
C ASP A 58 -22.27 21.69 -7.82
N GLY A 59 -23.25 22.58 -7.97
CA GLY A 59 -23.50 23.31 -9.24
C GLY A 59 -22.37 24.25 -9.66
N ARG A 60 -21.32 24.44 -8.83
CA ARG A 60 -20.10 25.18 -9.15
C ARG A 60 -18.92 24.26 -9.45
N GLY A 61 -19.14 22.95 -9.44
CA GLY A 61 -18.13 21.93 -9.70
C GLY A 61 -17.19 21.64 -8.53
N ARG A 62 -17.53 22.04 -7.29
CA ARG A 62 -16.78 21.67 -6.10
C ARG A 62 -17.29 20.31 -5.59
N PRO A 63 -16.40 19.49 -4.98
CA PRO A 63 -16.85 18.23 -4.38
C PRO A 63 -17.98 18.45 -3.37
N GLU A 64 -18.93 17.53 -3.31
CA GLU A 64 -19.92 17.48 -2.23
C GLU A 64 -19.23 17.18 -0.88
N PRO A 65 -19.81 17.58 0.28
CA PRO A 65 -19.15 17.49 1.59
C PRO A 65 -18.59 16.11 1.92
N HIS A 66 -19.30 15.03 1.58
CA HIS A 66 -18.80 13.67 1.83
C HIS A 66 -17.59 13.29 0.97
N ILE A 67 -17.48 13.86 -0.24
CA ILE A 67 -16.30 13.69 -1.12
C ILE A 67 -15.15 14.58 -0.63
N GLU A 68 -15.43 15.79 -0.14
CA GLU A 68 -14.43 16.65 0.49
C GLU A 68 -13.81 15.94 1.71
N ASP A 69 -14.61 15.28 2.55
CA ASP A 69 -14.13 14.48 3.69
C ASP A 69 -13.21 13.35 3.22
N TYR A 70 -13.60 12.59 2.18
CA TYR A 70 -12.77 11.52 1.62
C TYR A 70 -11.45 12.06 1.07
N PHE A 71 -11.51 13.16 0.33
CA PHE A 71 -10.33 13.80 -0.22
C PHE A 71 -9.43 14.37 0.89
N GLY A 72 -10.01 14.90 1.97
CA GLY A 72 -9.29 15.33 3.15
C GLY A 72 -8.48 14.20 3.80
N VAL A 73 -9.12 13.03 3.99
CA VAL A 73 -8.44 11.83 4.50
C VAL A 73 -7.31 11.39 3.57
N LEU A 74 -7.49 11.45 2.24
CA LEU A 74 -6.44 11.08 1.29
C LEU A 74 -5.29 12.08 1.28
N ALA A 75 -5.59 13.36 1.25
CA ALA A 75 -4.58 14.42 1.12
C ALA A 75 -3.70 14.55 2.37
N GLN A 76 -4.29 14.36 3.55
CA GLN A 76 -3.61 14.65 4.81
C GLN A 76 -3.90 13.62 5.92
N PRO A 77 -3.74 12.32 5.69
CA PRO A 77 -3.97 11.31 6.72
C PRO A 77 -3.03 11.51 7.90
N GLU A 78 -3.55 11.37 9.13
CA GLU A 78 -2.75 11.26 10.36
C GLU A 78 -1.97 9.94 10.36
N LEU A 79 -2.64 8.86 9.95
CA LEU A 79 -2.09 7.53 9.76
C LEU A 79 -2.51 6.99 8.40
N SER A 80 -1.62 6.29 7.71
CA SER A 80 -1.98 5.59 6.48
C SER A 80 -1.12 4.36 6.21
N LEU A 81 -1.71 3.44 5.45
CA LEU A 81 -1.03 2.36 4.75
C LEU A 81 -1.14 2.61 3.26
N ASP A 82 -0.02 2.64 2.57
CA ASP A 82 0.01 2.62 1.10
C ASP A 82 0.41 1.24 0.59
N ALA A 83 -0.20 0.79 -0.50
CA ALA A 83 0.02 -0.52 -1.05
C ALA A 83 0.09 -0.50 -2.58
N VAL A 84 1.08 -1.23 -3.11
CA VAL A 84 1.20 -1.57 -4.53
C VAL A 84 1.17 -3.08 -4.64
N GLN A 85 0.22 -3.63 -5.39
CA GLN A 85 -0.02 -5.08 -5.43
C GLN A 85 -0.12 -5.57 -6.87
N LEU A 86 0.61 -6.65 -7.19
CA LEU A 86 0.49 -7.44 -8.40
C LEU A 86 -0.32 -8.70 -8.06
N ILE A 87 -1.59 -8.70 -8.38
CA ILE A 87 -2.54 -9.77 -8.05
C ILE A 87 -2.58 -10.91 -9.08
N ALA A 88 -1.94 -10.70 -10.23
CA ALA A 88 -1.66 -11.70 -11.26
C ALA A 88 -0.42 -11.25 -12.05
N PRO A 89 0.33 -12.18 -12.70
CA PRO A 89 1.59 -11.88 -13.38
C PRO A 89 1.49 -10.78 -14.44
N ASP A 90 0.42 -10.76 -15.22
CA ASP A 90 0.21 -9.82 -16.33
C ASP A 90 -0.82 -8.73 -16.01
N ALA A 91 -1.27 -8.64 -14.75
CA ALA A 91 -2.22 -7.62 -14.33
C ALA A 91 -1.54 -6.26 -14.12
N GLN A 92 -2.31 -5.19 -14.38
CA GLN A 92 -1.90 -3.87 -13.93
C GLN A 92 -1.83 -3.85 -12.39
N PRO A 93 -0.85 -3.15 -11.81
CA PRO A 93 -0.76 -3.03 -10.37
C PRO A 93 -2.04 -2.42 -9.77
N LEU A 94 -2.57 -3.04 -8.72
CA LEU A 94 -3.57 -2.45 -7.86
C LEU A 94 -2.86 -1.47 -6.92
N LEU A 95 -3.28 -0.21 -6.93
CA LEU A 95 -2.74 0.83 -6.06
C LEU A 95 -3.77 1.13 -4.97
N ALA A 96 -3.36 1.20 -3.72
CA ALA A 96 -4.29 1.45 -2.64
C ALA A 96 -3.69 2.31 -1.52
N ILE A 97 -4.56 3.09 -0.87
CA ILE A 97 -4.28 3.78 0.39
C ILE A 97 -5.43 3.49 1.35
N ALA A 98 -5.10 3.04 2.55
CA ALA A 98 -6.03 3.12 3.67
C ALA A 98 -5.52 4.23 4.61
N GLY A 99 -6.31 5.28 4.81
CA GLY A 99 -5.94 6.45 5.61
C GLY A 99 -6.96 6.75 6.70
N ALA A 100 -6.51 7.41 7.77
CA ALA A 100 -7.36 7.92 8.83
C ALA A 100 -7.03 9.37 9.16
N LEU A 101 -8.08 10.17 9.38
CA LEU A 101 -8.01 11.59 9.78
C LEU A 101 -9.21 11.91 10.67
N GLY A 102 -8.98 12.50 11.85
CA GLY A 102 -10.06 12.98 12.74
C GLY A 102 -11.06 11.89 13.14
N GLY A 103 -10.62 10.63 13.26
CA GLY A 103 -11.50 9.50 13.58
C GLY A 103 -12.26 8.90 12.39
N GLN A 104 -12.15 9.48 11.20
CA GLN A 104 -12.68 8.93 9.95
C GLN A 104 -11.61 8.07 9.26
N GLY A 105 -12.03 6.94 8.68
CA GLY A 105 -11.15 6.08 7.91
C GLY A 105 -11.67 5.90 6.48
N LEU A 106 -10.74 5.81 5.53
CA LEU A 106 -11.03 5.63 4.12
C LEU A 106 -10.07 4.62 3.50
N LEU A 107 -10.61 3.69 2.72
CA LEU A 107 -9.87 2.87 1.76
C LEU A 107 -10.09 3.44 0.36
N ALA A 108 -9.02 3.86 -0.28
CA ALA A 108 -8.99 4.26 -1.68
C ALA A 108 -8.23 3.22 -2.49
N VAL A 109 -8.85 2.71 -3.55
CA VAL A 109 -8.28 1.68 -4.43
C VAL A 109 -8.35 2.16 -5.86
N GLN A 110 -7.21 2.21 -6.52
CA GLN A 110 -7.11 2.57 -7.94
C GLN A 110 -6.83 1.34 -8.80
N ASP A 111 -7.71 1.11 -9.75
CA ASP A 111 -7.60 0.08 -10.79
C ASP A 111 -7.79 0.71 -12.19
N THR A 112 -7.97 -0.12 -13.22
CA THR A 112 -8.18 0.32 -14.60
C THR A 112 -9.51 1.07 -14.82
N ARG A 113 -10.48 0.94 -13.91
CA ARG A 113 -11.79 1.61 -14.01
C ARG A 113 -11.75 3.00 -13.37
N GLY A 114 -10.85 3.22 -12.42
CA GLY A 114 -10.73 4.50 -11.72
C GLY A 114 -10.37 4.37 -10.26
N LEU A 115 -10.82 5.31 -9.44
CA LEU A 115 -10.59 5.41 -8.02
C LEU A 115 -11.86 5.02 -7.25
N HIS A 116 -11.79 3.91 -6.54
CA HIS A 116 -12.83 3.46 -5.62
C HIS A 116 -12.56 4.04 -4.23
N LEU A 117 -13.52 4.74 -3.67
CA LEU A 117 -13.46 5.33 -2.34
C LEU A 117 -14.45 4.58 -1.44
N GLN A 118 -13.97 3.96 -0.38
CA GLN A 118 -14.77 3.17 0.54
C GLN A 118 -14.46 3.56 2.00
N PRO A 119 -15.43 4.09 2.74
CA PRO A 119 -15.27 4.31 4.17
C PRO A 119 -14.93 3.02 4.90
N CYS A 120 -14.03 3.14 5.86
CA CYS A 120 -13.65 2.04 6.75
C CYS A 120 -13.45 2.56 8.19
N PRO A 121 -13.41 1.71 9.21
CA PRO A 121 -13.05 2.14 10.56
C PRO A 121 -11.63 2.75 10.58
N ALA A 122 -11.45 3.84 11.33
CA ALA A 122 -10.14 4.50 11.45
C ALA A 122 -9.07 3.59 12.09
N ASP A 123 -9.47 2.67 12.95
CA ASP A 123 -8.64 1.63 13.55
C ASP A 123 -8.55 0.35 12.70
N GLY A 124 -9.30 0.29 11.59
CA GLY A 124 -9.41 -0.85 10.68
C GLY A 124 -8.47 -0.82 9.46
N LEU A 125 -7.52 0.14 9.35
CA LEU A 125 -6.70 0.34 8.14
C LEU A 125 -5.96 -0.92 7.69
N ALA A 126 -5.38 -1.67 8.63
CA ALA A 126 -4.70 -2.93 8.34
C ALA A 126 -5.66 -3.97 7.75
N SER A 127 -6.87 -4.06 8.28
CA SER A 127 -7.92 -4.96 7.78
C SER A 127 -8.39 -4.54 6.39
N ALA A 128 -8.54 -3.24 6.15
CA ALA A 128 -8.93 -2.69 4.85
C ALA A 128 -7.90 -3.04 3.76
N ILE A 129 -6.60 -2.85 4.00
CA ILE A 129 -5.54 -3.23 3.04
C ILE A 129 -5.47 -4.75 2.85
N VAL A 130 -5.53 -5.53 3.94
CA VAL A 130 -5.46 -7.00 3.84
C VAL A 130 -6.67 -7.59 3.13
N SER A 131 -7.84 -6.96 3.17
CA SER A 131 -9.03 -7.42 2.44
C SER A 131 -8.89 -7.39 0.92
N LEU A 132 -7.94 -6.59 0.40
CA LEU A 132 -7.63 -6.51 -1.03
C LEU A 132 -6.77 -7.69 -1.52
N LEU A 133 -6.14 -8.42 -0.61
CA LEU A 133 -5.28 -9.54 -0.98
C LEU A 133 -6.13 -10.76 -1.33
N PRO A 134 -5.81 -11.44 -2.43
CA PRO A 134 -6.45 -12.72 -2.74
C PRO A 134 -6.26 -13.74 -1.62
N GLY A 135 -7.21 -14.64 -1.43
CA GLY A 135 -7.06 -15.75 -0.47
C GLY A 135 -5.82 -16.60 -0.80
N ALA A 136 -5.04 -16.93 0.23
CA ALA A 136 -3.91 -17.85 0.12
C ALA A 136 -3.68 -18.56 1.46
N PRO A 137 -3.25 -19.83 1.45
CA PRO A 137 -2.85 -20.51 2.67
C PRO A 137 -1.56 -19.89 3.22
N ARG A 138 -1.32 -20.10 4.50
CA ARG A 138 -0.04 -19.77 5.13
C ARG A 138 1.08 -20.57 4.50
N GLY A 139 2.24 -19.97 4.26
CA GLY A 139 3.42 -20.64 3.72
C GLY A 139 3.88 -21.81 4.59
N SER A 140 4.39 -22.86 3.95
CA SER A 140 4.79 -24.11 4.61
C SER A 140 6.24 -24.11 5.10
N GLU A 141 7.10 -23.22 4.56
CA GLU A 141 8.51 -23.13 5.01
C GLU A 141 8.61 -22.38 6.34
N LYS A 142 9.64 -22.69 7.14
CA LYS A 142 9.92 -21.99 8.38
C LYS A 142 10.33 -20.53 8.14
N SER A 143 10.27 -19.70 9.18
CA SER A 143 10.83 -18.36 9.15
C SER A 143 12.35 -18.39 8.99
N ILE A 144 12.88 -17.57 8.11
CA ILE A 144 14.29 -17.45 7.77
C ILE A 144 14.72 -16.01 7.94
N THR A 145 15.83 -15.77 8.65
CA THR A 145 16.41 -14.42 8.78
C THR A 145 17.84 -14.46 8.26
N VAL A 146 18.14 -13.65 7.26
CA VAL A 146 19.45 -13.60 6.61
C VAL A 146 19.90 -12.16 6.40
N PRO A 147 21.22 -11.89 6.33
CA PRO A 147 21.71 -10.60 5.86
C PRO A 147 21.18 -10.31 4.44
N LYS A 148 20.82 -9.06 4.18
CA LYS A 148 20.24 -8.61 2.90
C LYS A 148 21.13 -8.95 1.70
N GLU A 149 22.45 -8.91 1.89
CA GLU A 149 23.44 -9.22 0.87
C GLU A 149 23.31 -10.68 0.35
N GLN A 150 22.83 -11.59 1.19
CA GLN A 150 22.62 -13.00 0.80
C GLN A 150 21.41 -13.18 -0.14
N LEU A 151 20.49 -12.22 -0.20
CA LEU A 151 19.36 -12.24 -1.13
C LEU A 151 19.73 -11.68 -2.50
N THR A 152 20.74 -10.81 -2.57
CA THR A 152 21.19 -10.14 -3.80
C THR A 152 22.43 -10.80 -4.42
N GLY A 153 23.17 -11.59 -3.64
CA GLY A 153 24.36 -12.34 -4.09
C GLY A 153 23.95 -13.63 -4.79
N GLY A 154 24.43 -13.82 -6.04
CA GLY A 154 24.25 -15.07 -6.76
C GLY A 154 24.86 -16.28 -6.02
N PRO A 155 24.61 -17.54 -6.46
CA PRO A 155 24.90 -18.77 -5.74
C PRO A 155 26.40 -19.11 -5.59
N GLY A 156 27.28 -18.12 -5.38
CA GLY A 156 28.75 -18.31 -5.41
C GLY A 156 29.54 -17.78 -4.21
N GLN A 157 28.99 -16.97 -3.30
CA GLN A 157 29.81 -16.43 -2.21
C GLN A 157 29.74 -17.29 -0.94
N ARG A 158 30.70 -18.19 -0.82
CA ARG A 158 31.04 -18.91 0.42
C ARG A 158 31.74 -17.92 1.37
N HIS A 159 31.04 -17.34 2.34
CA HIS A 159 31.69 -16.73 3.50
C HIS A 159 31.71 -17.80 4.60
N GLY A 160 32.92 -18.39 4.77
CA GLY A 160 33.16 -19.30 5.86
C GLY A 160 33.35 -18.56 7.17
N ASN A 161 32.64 -18.97 8.20
CA ASN A 161 33.19 -18.99 9.55
C ASN A 161 32.57 -20.15 10.31
N GLY A 162 33.43 -20.99 10.88
CA GLY A 162 33.05 -22.26 11.50
C GLY A 162 32.40 -22.06 12.87
N GLY A 163 31.34 -22.81 13.13
CA GLY A 163 30.81 -23.00 14.47
C GLY A 163 29.30 -23.32 14.57
N GLU A 164 28.45 -22.84 13.65
CA GLU A 164 27.00 -23.12 13.68
C GLU A 164 26.51 -23.68 12.33
N ARG A 165 27.17 -24.70 11.83
CA ARG A 165 27.02 -25.18 10.45
C ARG A 165 25.66 -25.82 10.13
N SER A 166 24.91 -26.33 11.10
CA SER A 166 23.68 -27.08 10.80
C SER A 166 22.47 -26.18 10.59
N SER A 167 22.21 -25.21 11.43
CA SER A 167 21.04 -24.33 11.29
C SER A 167 21.18 -23.33 10.12
N ALA A 168 22.37 -22.73 9.95
CA ALA A 168 22.61 -21.83 8.83
C ALA A 168 22.56 -22.52 7.46
N ASP A 169 22.98 -23.80 7.38
CA ASP A 169 22.87 -24.59 6.15
C ASP A 169 21.42 -24.98 5.85
N GLU A 170 20.63 -25.30 6.87
CA GLU A 170 19.18 -25.54 6.71
C GLU A 170 18.42 -24.29 6.28
N ASP A 171 18.72 -23.13 6.84
CA ASP A 171 18.13 -21.87 6.46
C ASP A 171 18.47 -21.50 5.01
N ARG A 172 19.72 -21.73 4.61
CA ARG A 172 20.15 -21.50 3.23
C ARG A 172 19.44 -22.43 2.25
N LYS A 173 19.27 -23.73 2.61
CA LYS A 173 18.51 -24.69 1.79
C LYS A 173 17.02 -24.31 1.70
N ALA A 174 16.41 -23.91 2.82
CA ALA A 174 15.02 -23.45 2.85
C ALA A 174 14.84 -22.19 2.00
N LEU A 175 15.75 -21.22 2.13
CA LEU A 175 15.76 -20.01 1.28
C LEU A 175 15.89 -20.37 -0.20
N ALA A 176 16.81 -21.25 -0.56
CA ALA A 176 17.00 -21.67 -1.96
C ALA A 176 15.74 -22.35 -2.53
N ARG A 177 15.09 -23.23 -1.74
CA ARG A 177 13.82 -23.85 -2.16
C ARG A 177 12.72 -22.81 -2.37
N LEU A 178 12.62 -21.82 -1.47
CA LEU A 178 11.60 -20.77 -1.57
C LEU A 178 11.86 -19.84 -2.75
N LEU A 179 13.12 -19.46 -3.00
CA LEU A 179 13.47 -18.59 -4.12
C LEU A 179 13.35 -19.28 -5.49
N ALA A 180 13.43 -20.61 -5.52
CA ALA A 180 13.22 -21.42 -6.75
C ALA A 180 11.74 -21.53 -7.16
N GLN A 181 10.80 -21.23 -6.24
CA GLN A 181 9.37 -21.28 -6.55
C GLN A 181 8.94 -20.05 -7.37
N PRO A 182 8.07 -20.25 -8.38
CA PRO A 182 7.46 -19.12 -9.09
C PRO A 182 6.68 -18.24 -8.13
N ARG A 183 6.81 -16.92 -8.27
CA ARG A 183 5.97 -15.98 -7.57
C ARG A 183 4.67 -15.80 -8.35
N LEU A 184 3.57 -16.21 -7.76
CA LEU A 184 2.25 -16.13 -8.37
C LEU A 184 1.70 -14.70 -8.32
N ARG A 185 1.99 -14.00 -7.24
CA ARG A 185 1.56 -12.61 -6.96
C ARG A 185 2.35 -12.06 -5.77
N GLY A 186 2.26 -10.76 -5.58
CA GLY A 186 2.98 -10.12 -4.48
C GLY A 186 2.71 -8.62 -4.43
N GLY A 187 3.30 -7.97 -3.42
CA GLY A 187 3.14 -6.53 -3.26
C GLY A 187 4.00 -5.98 -2.15
N GLN A 188 3.87 -4.67 -1.99
CA GLN A 188 4.57 -3.91 -0.97
C GLN A 188 3.58 -3.02 -0.23
N ILE A 189 3.74 -2.90 1.08
CA ILE A 189 2.89 -2.09 1.94
C ILE A 189 3.80 -1.25 2.84
N GLY A 190 3.62 0.08 2.82
CA GLY A 190 4.28 1.02 3.71
C GLY A 190 3.31 1.59 4.73
N ALA A 191 3.77 1.88 5.94
CA ALA A 191 2.99 2.61 6.93
C ALA A 191 3.58 4.00 7.14
N ASN A 192 2.70 4.99 7.22
CA ASN A 192 3.05 6.40 7.37
C ASN A 192 2.28 7.01 8.53
N ALA A 193 2.91 7.98 9.20
CA ALA A 193 2.27 8.86 10.16
C ALA A 193 2.60 10.32 9.84
N ARG A 194 1.68 11.20 10.19
CA ARG A 194 1.88 12.66 10.16
C ARG A 194 1.77 13.21 11.57
N SER A 195 2.77 13.97 12.01
CA SER A 195 2.70 14.69 13.27
C SER A 195 1.81 15.93 13.16
N ARG A 196 1.34 16.42 14.30
CA ARG A 196 0.58 17.69 14.38
C ARG A 196 1.36 18.90 13.87
N MET A 197 2.69 18.82 13.86
CA MET A 197 3.58 19.86 13.34
C MET A 197 3.91 19.68 11.85
N GLY A 198 3.24 18.74 11.15
CA GLY A 198 3.40 18.49 9.72
C GLY A 198 4.55 17.55 9.34
N GLY A 199 5.33 17.07 10.30
CA GLY A 199 6.37 16.05 10.04
C GLY A 199 5.77 14.75 9.53
N ARG A 200 6.46 14.09 8.60
CA ARG A 200 6.04 12.77 8.06
C ARG A 200 7.05 11.70 8.42
N THR A 201 6.56 10.59 8.91
CA THR A 201 7.33 9.38 9.20
C THR A 201 6.85 8.25 8.32
N ARG A 202 7.79 7.47 7.77
CA ARG A 202 7.51 6.25 7.02
C ARG A 202 8.30 5.08 7.60
N THR A 203 7.64 3.97 7.86
CA THR A 203 8.31 2.75 8.31
C THR A 203 8.97 2.01 7.14
N PRO A 204 9.94 1.10 7.42
CA PRO A 204 10.40 0.15 6.42
C PRO A 204 9.23 -0.63 5.82
N VAL A 205 9.30 -0.84 4.51
CA VAL A 205 8.23 -1.49 3.75
C VAL A 205 8.15 -2.98 4.13
N LEU A 206 6.93 -3.48 4.33
CA LEU A 206 6.62 -4.89 4.35
C LEU A 206 6.30 -5.32 2.92
N ALA A 207 7.02 -6.32 2.40
CA ALA A 207 6.62 -6.96 1.16
C ALA A 207 5.97 -8.32 1.46
N TRP A 208 5.09 -8.77 0.58
CA TRP A 208 4.47 -10.08 0.64
C TRP A 208 4.48 -10.72 -0.74
N PHE A 209 4.44 -12.05 -0.77
CA PHE A 209 4.32 -12.80 -2.01
C PHE A 209 3.68 -14.17 -1.77
N ASP A 210 3.02 -14.67 -2.81
CA ASP A 210 2.43 -16.01 -2.85
C ASP A 210 3.24 -16.90 -3.79
N THR A 211 3.44 -18.13 -3.36
CA THR A 211 4.00 -19.22 -4.14
C THR A 211 3.03 -20.42 -4.10
N GLU A 212 3.36 -21.51 -4.77
CA GLU A 212 2.60 -22.76 -4.66
C GLU A 212 2.59 -23.31 -3.23
N SER A 213 3.63 -23.02 -2.43
CA SER A 213 3.72 -23.43 -1.02
C SER A 213 3.01 -22.50 -0.04
N GLY A 214 2.31 -21.45 -0.51
CA GLY A 214 1.53 -20.51 0.27
C GLY A 214 2.10 -19.11 0.31
N ARG A 215 1.57 -18.28 1.22
CA ARG A 215 1.93 -16.86 1.38
C ARG A 215 3.07 -16.65 2.36
N TYR A 216 3.94 -15.71 2.02
CA TYR A 216 5.05 -15.26 2.84
C TYR A 216 5.06 -13.72 2.93
N LEU A 217 5.56 -13.21 4.04
CA LEU A 217 5.95 -11.81 4.18
C LEU A 217 7.48 -11.69 4.21
N THR A 218 8.00 -10.53 3.85
CA THR A 218 9.40 -10.17 4.00
C THR A 218 9.54 -8.74 4.49
N GLN A 219 10.41 -8.54 5.47
CA GLN A 219 10.67 -7.24 6.05
C GLN A 219 12.16 -7.10 6.37
N ALA A 220 12.72 -5.95 6.00
CA ALA A 220 14.08 -5.59 6.36
C ALA A 220 14.10 -4.88 7.71
N THR A 221 15.07 -5.22 8.56
CA THR A 221 15.33 -4.56 9.83
C THR A 221 16.82 -4.25 9.95
N PRO A 222 17.19 -3.02 10.39
CA PRO A 222 18.60 -2.73 10.67
C PRO A 222 19.09 -3.59 11.85
N GLY A 223 20.21 -4.26 11.66
CA GLY A 223 20.87 -5.01 12.70
C GLY A 223 21.75 -4.11 13.57
N ARG A 224 22.09 -4.60 14.78
CA ARG A 224 23.02 -3.90 15.70
C ARG A 224 24.45 -3.84 15.17
N ASP A 225 24.78 -4.67 14.21
CA ASP A 225 26.07 -4.75 13.52
C ASP A 225 26.18 -3.78 12.31
N GLY A 226 25.19 -2.92 12.11
CA GLY A 226 25.12 -1.98 10.99
C GLY A 226 24.74 -2.60 9.65
N ARG A 227 24.36 -3.89 9.63
CA ARG A 227 23.86 -4.58 8.43
C ARG A 227 22.34 -4.63 8.42
N ASP A 228 21.78 -4.62 7.24
CA ASP A 228 20.35 -4.90 7.08
C ASP A 228 20.10 -6.41 7.10
N TRP A 229 19.16 -6.82 7.94
CA TRP A 229 18.67 -8.20 8.01
C TRP A 229 17.30 -8.30 7.40
N VAL A 230 17.06 -9.34 6.62
CA VAL A 230 15.76 -9.61 6.01
C VAL A 230 15.19 -10.88 6.62
N THR A 231 14.00 -10.73 7.20
CA THR A 231 13.19 -11.87 7.65
C THR A 231 12.18 -12.22 6.59
N ILE A 232 12.14 -13.48 6.19
CA ILE A 232 11.11 -14.09 5.34
C ILE A 232 10.34 -15.05 6.23
N ALA A 233 9.05 -14.83 6.39
CA ALA A 233 8.21 -15.63 7.28
C ALA A 233 6.90 -16.06 6.62
N PRO A 234 6.42 -17.28 6.90
CA PRO A 234 5.09 -17.70 6.44
C PRO A 234 4.01 -16.80 7.05
N ALA A 235 3.08 -16.35 6.22
CA ALA A 235 2.05 -15.40 6.60
C ALA A 235 0.68 -15.84 6.11
N ASP A 236 -0.32 -15.43 6.87
CA ASP A 236 -1.74 -15.43 6.51
C ASP A 236 -2.33 -14.04 6.71
N ALA A 237 -3.61 -13.87 6.46
CA ALA A 237 -4.27 -12.59 6.63
C ALA A 237 -4.20 -12.07 8.08
N ALA A 238 -4.20 -12.94 9.09
CA ALA A 238 -4.10 -12.54 10.50
C ALA A 238 -2.69 -12.03 10.82
N THR A 239 -1.67 -12.75 10.36
CA THR A 239 -0.26 -12.36 10.51
C THR A 239 0.02 -11.00 9.85
N LEU A 240 -0.49 -10.79 8.61
CA LEU A 240 -0.32 -9.51 7.91
C LEU A 240 -1.02 -8.37 8.65
N ARG A 241 -2.29 -8.54 9.10
CA ARG A 241 -2.99 -7.51 9.88
C ARG A 241 -2.22 -7.13 11.14
N HIS A 242 -1.73 -8.12 11.87
CA HIS A 242 -0.93 -7.88 13.08
C HIS A 242 0.33 -7.06 12.78
N ARG A 243 1.11 -7.47 11.78
CA ARG A 243 2.35 -6.77 11.38
C ARG A 243 2.09 -5.35 10.88
N LEU A 244 1.02 -5.13 10.11
CA LEU A 244 0.65 -3.79 9.66
C LEU A 244 0.20 -2.90 10.83
N GLY A 245 -0.48 -3.46 11.82
CA GLY A 245 -0.80 -2.77 13.07
C GLY A 245 0.44 -2.33 13.85
N GLU A 246 1.44 -3.21 13.98
CA GLU A 246 2.73 -2.87 14.60
C GLU A 246 3.46 -1.74 13.82
N MET A 247 3.43 -1.78 12.48
CA MET A 247 4.04 -0.74 11.65
C MET A 247 3.35 0.62 11.84
N LEU A 248 2.02 0.65 11.89
CA LEU A 248 1.26 1.88 12.17
C LEU A 248 1.59 2.45 13.56
N ALA A 249 1.63 1.60 14.58
CA ALA A 249 2.00 2.00 15.94
C ALA A 249 3.44 2.56 15.99
N GLY A 250 4.39 1.90 15.32
CA GLY A 250 5.77 2.35 15.21
C GLY A 250 5.91 3.70 14.50
N ALA A 251 5.17 3.92 13.41
CA ALA A 251 5.15 5.19 12.69
C ALA A 251 4.64 6.34 13.59
N SER A 252 3.56 6.10 14.36
CA SER A 252 2.98 7.07 15.29
C SER A 252 3.95 7.50 16.38
N THR A 253 4.66 6.55 16.99
CA THR A 253 5.60 6.82 18.07
C THR A 253 6.75 7.70 17.61
N THR A 254 7.29 7.44 16.41
CA THR A 254 8.40 8.22 15.83
C THR A 254 7.95 9.63 15.40
N SER A 255 6.67 9.82 15.10
CA SER A 255 6.11 11.13 14.72
C SER A 255 5.78 12.05 15.91
N SER A 256 5.84 11.52 17.14
CA SER A 256 5.50 12.26 18.36
C SER A 256 6.73 12.86 19.06
N VAL A 257 7.93 12.62 18.57
CA VAL A 257 9.21 13.17 19.01
C VAL A 257 9.65 14.26 18.05
#